data_141d5dc8da6900f9fb0cd9ab1363513a
#
_entry.id   141d5dc8da6900f9fb0cd9ab1363513a
#
_cell.length_a   1.000
_cell.length_b   1.000
_cell.length_c   1.000
_cell.angle_alpha   90.00
_cell.angle_beta   90.00
_cell.angle_gamma   90.00
#
_symmetry.space_group_name_H-M   'P 1'
#
loop_
_entity.id
_entity.type
_entity.pdbx_description
1 polymer ?
#
loop_
_entity_poly.entity_id
_entity_poly.type
_entity_poly.pdbx_seq_one_letter_code
_entity_poly.pdbx_strand_id
1 'polypeptide(L)'
;WLAYPPLSELQFSPGVGVDYYLWALQISGVGTLITAINFFVTIIRMRAPGMTLMKMPVFTWTALCSNVLIMATFPILTVALALLALDRYLGMHFFTNDAGGNAMVYLNLIWAWGHPEVYILVLPAFGIYSEVIATFSKKPLFGYKTMVYASCVIMVLAFLVWLHHFFTMGSGANVNAFFGIMTMVIAIPTGVKIFNWLFTMYRGRIEFTAPVLWTIGFMVTFTLGGMTGVMMAIPGADFVLHNSLFLIAHFHNAIIGGVVFGYLAGFHYWFPKAFGFKLDEKLGKRAFWCWFIGFYVSFVPLYVLGFMGMTRRLNHYDNPAWHPWLIVAACGVALIALGVLHQVAQVWVAVRNRNAPGYRDTTGDPWDGRTLEWATASPPPVYNFAVIPTVHALDELAYRKEHGIGVGKNAVYQDIHMPSNTSAGLFVGMFSLVLGFALVWHIWWLAIAAFVGIVATVVLYSAGENDGYYIAADTVREIEERRAGARAPARPAEVELEAN
;
A
#
# COMPACT_ATOMS: atom_id res chain seq x y z
N TRP A 1 -15.38 -3.10 15.00
CA TRP A 1 -13.99 -2.75 14.65
C TRP A 1 -13.83 -1.25 14.39
N LEU A 2 -14.92 -0.52 14.18
CA LEU A 2 -14.92 0.93 14.03
C LEU A 2 -15.39 1.65 15.30
N ALA A 3 -15.55 0.96 16.41
CA ALA A 3 -15.96 1.52 17.69
C ALA A 3 -17.24 2.39 17.60
N TYR A 4 -18.30 1.87 17.00
CA TYR A 4 -19.56 2.61 16.85
C TYR A 4 -20.24 2.91 18.19
N PRO A 5 -20.60 4.18 18.46
CA PRO A 5 -21.54 4.50 19.52
C PRO A 5 -22.93 3.88 19.21
N PRO A 6 -23.71 3.49 20.22
CA PRO A 6 -23.42 3.63 21.65
C PRO A 6 -22.54 2.52 22.23
N LEU A 7 -22.29 1.39 21.49
CA LEU A 7 -21.56 0.25 22.02
C LEU A 7 -20.13 0.55 22.47
N SER A 8 -19.49 1.56 21.87
CA SER A 8 -18.16 2.05 22.26
C SER A 8 -18.15 3.01 23.44
N GLU A 9 -19.32 3.46 23.91
CA GLU A 9 -19.42 4.34 25.07
C GLU A 9 -19.10 3.56 26.37
N LEU A 10 -18.75 4.30 27.42
CA LEU A 10 -18.31 3.73 28.69
C LEU A 10 -19.38 2.84 29.33
N GLN A 11 -20.65 3.16 29.12
CA GLN A 11 -21.78 2.38 29.64
C GLN A 11 -21.80 0.93 29.10
N PHE A 12 -21.44 0.72 27.82
CA PHE A 12 -21.50 -0.60 27.16
C PHE A 12 -20.13 -1.26 27.03
N SER A 13 -19.07 -0.47 27.04
CA SER A 13 -17.68 -0.94 26.96
C SER A 13 -16.84 -0.27 28.06
N PRO A 14 -17.06 -0.66 29.34
CA PRO A 14 -16.36 -0.03 30.47
C PRO A 14 -14.88 -0.38 30.57
N GLY A 15 -14.45 -1.44 29.87
CA GLY A 15 -13.04 -1.86 29.85
C GLY A 15 -12.19 -1.02 28.90
N VAL A 16 -10.88 -1.18 29.03
CA VAL A 16 -9.85 -0.38 28.31
C VAL A 16 -9.71 -0.71 26.81
N GLY A 17 -10.45 -1.67 26.29
CA GLY A 17 -10.29 -2.12 24.88
C GLY A 17 -10.56 -1.00 23.87
N VAL A 18 -11.62 -0.21 24.06
CA VAL A 18 -11.93 0.95 23.20
C VAL A 18 -10.87 2.04 23.36
N ASP A 19 -10.33 2.23 24.56
CA ASP A 19 -9.31 3.25 24.83
C ASP A 19 -7.98 2.91 24.13
N TYR A 20 -7.57 1.64 24.13
CA TYR A 20 -6.44 1.17 23.30
C TYR A 20 -6.67 1.42 21.82
N TYR A 21 -7.87 1.13 21.32
CA TYR A 21 -8.22 1.40 19.93
C TYR A 21 -8.11 2.89 19.58
N LEU A 22 -8.67 3.77 20.42
CA LEU A 22 -8.63 5.21 20.21
C LEU A 22 -7.20 5.73 20.16
N TRP A 23 -6.38 5.42 21.16
CA TRP A 23 -5.02 5.95 21.26
C TRP A 23 -4.08 5.31 20.22
N ALA A 24 -4.28 4.05 19.88
CA ALA A 24 -3.51 3.42 18.80
C ALA A 24 -3.71 4.17 17.47
N LEU A 25 -4.95 4.48 17.10
CA LEU A 25 -5.25 5.22 15.87
C LEU A 25 -4.84 6.69 15.94
N GLN A 26 -4.99 7.34 17.09
CA GLN A 26 -4.55 8.75 17.27
C GLN A 26 -3.05 8.89 17.09
N ILE A 27 -2.26 8.08 17.78
CA ILE A 27 -0.80 8.15 17.71
C ILE A 27 -0.30 7.75 16.32
N SER A 28 -0.77 6.63 15.77
CA SER A 28 -0.38 6.21 14.42
C SER A 28 -0.86 7.18 13.34
N GLY A 29 -2.02 7.80 13.54
CA GLY A 29 -2.59 8.80 12.63
C GLY A 29 -1.71 10.04 12.48
N VAL A 30 -1.13 10.54 13.57
CA VAL A 30 -0.16 11.65 13.53
C VAL A 30 1.07 11.27 12.71
N GLY A 31 1.63 10.07 12.95
CA GLY A 31 2.78 9.59 12.19
C GLY A 31 2.48 9.43 10.69
N THR A 32 1.30 8.89 10.38
CA THR A 32 0.82 8.73 8.99
C THR A 32 0.66 10.08 8.29
N LEU A 33 0.07 11.06 8.97
CA LEU A 33 -0.12 12.41 8.43
C LEU A 33 1.22 13.09 8.12
N ILE A 34 2.18 13.04 9.05
CA ILE A 34 3.52 13.62 8.85
C ILE A 34 4.22 12.92 7.68
N THR A 35 4.11 11.60 7.58
CA THR A 35 4.67 10.82 6.46
C THR A 35 4.06 11.26 5.12
N ALA A 36 2.74 11.46 5.07
CA ALA A 36 2.06 11.92 3.86
C ALA A 36 2.52 13.31 3.41
N ILE A 37 2.68 14.25 4.35
CA ILE A 37 3.22 15.59 4.07
C ILE A 37 4.63 15.47 3.50
N ASN A 38 5.48 14.63 4.10
CA ASN A 38 6.85 14.43 3.63
C ASN A 38 6.87 13.88 2.19
N PHE A 39 6.13 12.82 1.89
CA PHE A 39 6.05 12.29 0.52
C PHE A 39 5.45 13.28 -0.47
N PHE A 40 4.40 14.00 -0.09
CA PHE A 40 3.81 15.03 -0.94
C PHE A 40 4.84 16.10 -1.34
N VAL A 41 5.55 16.65 -0.35
CA VAL A 41 6.58 17.67 -0.58
C VAL A 41 7.73 17.11 -1.43
N THR A 42 8.19 15.90 -1.14
CA THR A 42 9.26 15.23 -1.89
C THR A 42 8.86 15.06 -3.36
N ILE A 43 7.67 14.53 -3.64
CA ILE A 43 7.20 14.31 -5.02
C ILE A 43 7.04 15.63 -5.78
N ILE A 44 6.55 16.69 -5.12
CA ILE A 44 6.30 17.97 -5.79
C ILE A 44 7.59 18.79 -5.95
N ARG A 45 8.50 18.79 -4.97
CA ARG A 45 9.66 19.69 -4.93
C ARG A 45 10.97 19.06 -5.33
N MET A 46 11.14 17.74 -5.15
CA MET A 46 12.43 17.07 -5.29
C MET A 46 12.53 16.18 -6.53
N ARG A 47 11.83 16.53 -7.60
CA ARG A 47 11.95 15.82 -8.88
C ARG A 47 13.30 16.05 -9.53
N ALA A 48 13.84 15.01 -10.19
CA ALA A 48 15.06 15.11 -10.96
C ALA A 48 14.92 16.17 -12.10
N PRO A 49 16.02 16.79 -12.55
CA PRO A 49 16.01 17.72 -13.68
C PRO A 49 15.31 17.10 -14.91
N GLY A 50 14.44 17.87 -15.56
CA GLY A 50 13.67 17.41 -16.72
C GLY A 50 12.45 16.53 -16.40
N MET A 51 12.28 16.03 -15.17
CA MET A 51 11.10 15.28 -14.73
C MET A 51 9.93 16.23 -14.46
N THR A 52 9.17 16.55 -15.49
CA THR A 52 7.88 17.22 -15.33
C THR A 52 6.87 16.29 -14.69
N LEU A 53 5.74 16.84 -14.21
CA LEU A 53 4.67 16.00 -13.62
C LEU A 53 4.24 14.84 -14.55
N MET A 54 4.08 15.14 -15.86
CA MET A 54 3.66 14.14 -16.86
C MET A 54 4.80 13.24 -17.36
N LYS A 55 5.98 13.31 -16.75
CA LYS A 55 7.08 12.35 -16.92
C LYS A 55 7.33 11.50 -15.66
N MET A 56 6.53 11.69 -14.60
CA MET A 56 6.61 10.82 -13.41
C MET A 56 6.02 9.43 -13.72
N PRO A 57 6.61 8.35 -13.19
CA PRO A 57 6.00 7.02 -13.23
C PRO A 57 4.59 7.00 -12.66
N VAL A 58 3.73 6.08 -13.13
CA VAL A 58 2.34 5.98 -12.62
C VAL A 58 2.33 5.64 -11.13
N PHE A 59 3.28 4.85 -10.65
CA PHE A 59 3.43 4.59 -9.22
C PHE A 59 3.61 5.88 -8.41
N THR A 60 4.43 6.80 -8.89
CA THR A 60 4.62 8.10 -8.22
C THR A 60 3.33 8.94 -8.20
N TRP A 61 2.54 8.92 -9.28
CA TRP A 61 1.23 9.57 -9.33
C TRP A 61 0.23 8.96 -8.36
N THR A 62 0.14 7.64 -8.31
CA THR A 62 -0.80 6.96 -7.40
C THR A 62 -0.40 7.15 -5.93
N ALA A 63 0.91 7.17 -5.63
CA ALA A 63 1.42 7.54 -4.32
C ALA A 63 1.08 9.00 -3.97
N LEU A 64 1.22 9.94 -4.91
CA LEU A 64 0.83 11.34 -4.71
C LEU A 64 -0.66 11.46 -4.38
N CYS A 65 -1.54 10.81 -5.16
CA CYS A 65 -2.97 10.80 -4.90
C CYS A 65 -3.31 10.21 -3.53
N SER A 66 -2.66 9.11 -3.13
CA SER A 66 -2.83 8.50 -1.81
C SER A 66 -2.44 9.47 -0.69
N ASN A 67 -1.30 10.17 -0.82
CA ASN A 67 -0.86 11.14 0.19
C ASN A 67 -1.79 12.36 0.29
N VAL A 68 -2.39 12.82 -0.81
CA VAL A 68 -3.43 13.86 -0.80
C VAL A 68 -4.65 13.39 0.00
N LEU A 69 -5.11 12.15 -0.22
CA LEU A 69 -6.21 11.56 0.55
C LEU A 69 -5.88 11.49 2.04
N ILE A 70 -4.68 11.03 2.42
CA ILE A 70 -4.25 10.97 3.83
C ILE A 70 -4.32 12.36 4.46
N MET A 71 -3.71 13.37 3.83
CA MET A 71 -3.69 14.74 4.38
C MET A 71 -5.08 15.33 4.58
N ALA A 72 -6.04 14.98 3.74
CA ALA A 72 -7.39 15.49 3.81
C ALA A 72 -8.27 14.73 4.83
N THR A 73 -8.07 13.43 5.01
CA THR A 73 -9.01 12.57 5.74
C THR A 73 -8.54 12.17 7.14
N PHE A 74 -7.25 12.08 7.40
CA PHE A 74 -6.75 11.75 8.75
C PHE A 74 -7.11 12.80 9.82
N PRO A 75 -7.16 14.11 9.54
CA PRO A 75 -7.73 15.08 10.49
C PRO A 75 -9.18 14.77 10.86
N ILE A 76 -10.00 14.27 9.92
CA ILE A 76 -11.40 13.88 10.19
C ILE A 76 -11.44 12.67 11.14
N LEU A 77 -10.61 11.65 10.88
CA LEU A 77 -10.45 10.51 11.78
C LEU A 77 -10.05 10.96 13.19
N THR A 78 -9.03 11.82 13.27
CA THR A 78 -8.55 12.38 14.55
C THR A 78 -9.66 13.06 15.33
N VAL A 79 -10.49 13.87 14.68
CA VAL A 79 -11.64 14.53 15.31
C VAL A 79 -12.66 13.50 15.81
N ALA A 80 -13.04 12.51 14.99
CA ALA A 80 -14.00 11.49 15.38
C ALA A 80 -13.55 10.73 16.65
N LEU A 81 -12.29 10.32 16.68
CA LEU A 81 -11.70 9.61 17.82
C LEU A 81 -11.53 10.51 19.06
N ALA A 82 -11.17 11.78 18.87
CA ALA A 82 -11.05 12.74 19.96
C ALA A 82 -12.42 12.99 20.63
N LEU A 83 -13.48 13.18 19.86
CA LEU A 83 -14.83 13.36 20.39
C LEU A 83 -15.28 12.12 21.16
N LEU A 84 -15.01 10.90 20.67
CA LEU A 84 -15.32 9.67 21.39
C LEU A 84 -14.49 9.54 22.69
N ALA A 85 -13.23 9.94 22.67
CA ALA A 85 -12.41 9.98 23.88
C ALA A 85 -12.96 10.95 24.93
N LEU A 86 -13.45 12.13 24.50
CA LEU A 86 -14.09 13.12 25.39
C LEU A 86 -15.38 12.58 26.00
N ASP A 87 -16.20 11.87 25.22
CA ASP A 87 -17.39 11.20 25.74
C ASP A 87 -17.01 10.17 26.82
N ARG A 88 -15.97 9.35 26.57
CA ARG A 88 -15.54 8.29 27.50
C ARG A 88 -14.84 8.83 28.75
N TYR A 89 -13.97 9.84 28.62
CA TYR A 89 -13.10 10.29 29.73
C TYR A 89 -13.70 11.45 30.55
N LEU A 90 -14.45 12.32 29.90
CA LEU A 90 -14.98 13.51 30.53
C LEU A 90 -16.51 13.49 30.67
N GLY A 91 -17.17 12.41 30.22
CA GLY A 91 -18.63 12.30 30.27
C GLY A 91 -19.32 13.35 29.38
N MET A 92 -18.69 13.79 28.32
CA MET A 92 -19.32 14.58 27.28
C MET A 92 -20.29 13.69 26.48
N HIS A 93 -21.23 14.29 25.76
CA HIS A 93 -22.31 13.55 25.10
C HIS A 93 -22.41 13.92 23.62
N PHE A 94 -21.28 13.91 22.90
CA PHE A 94 -21.27 14.17 21.44
C PHE A 94 -22.08 13.15 20.66
N PHE A 95 -22.02 11.88 21.10
CA PHE A 95 -22.61 10.75 20.38
C PHE A 95 -23.73 10.05 21.15
N THR A 96 -23.99 10.40 22.41
CA THR A 96 -25.03 9.82 23.26
C THR A 96 -26.38 10.45 22.96
N ASN A 97 -27.27 9.73 22.24
CA ASN A 97 -28.55 10.27 21.77
C ASN A 97 -29.44 10.77 22.94
N ASP A 98 -29.52 10.01 24.03
CA ASP A 98 -30.40 10.32 25.18
C ASP A 98 -29.98 11.59 25.97
N ALA A 99 -28.73 12.03 25.76
CA ALA A 99 -28.18 13.22 26.37
C ALA A 99 -28.02 14.41 25.39
N GLY A 100 -28.69 14.33 24.23
CA GLY A 100 -28.66 15.39 23.21
C GLY A 100 -27.56 15.26 22.17
N GLY A 101 -26.74 14.22 22.22
CA GLY A 101 -25.77 13.89 21.19
C GLY A 101 -26.40 13.19 19.98
N ASN A 102 -25.56 12.79 19.01
CA ASN A 102 -26.04 12.09 17.83
C ASN A 102 -25.00 11.08 17.32
N ALA A 103 -25.27 9.78 17.48
CA ALA A 103 -24.40 8.70 17.01
C ALA A 103 -24.16 8.73 15.48
N MET A 104 -25.08 9.30 14.69
CA MET A 104 -24.91 9.44 13.24
C MET A 104 -23.78 10.40 12.86
N VAL A 105 -23.42 11.35 13.72
CA VAL A 105 -22.26 12.21 13.51
C VAL A 105 -20.98 11.38 13.51
N TYR A 106 -20.86 10.43 14.44
CA TYR A 106 -19.72 9.50 14.44
C TYR A 106 -19.62 8.70 13.12
N LEU A 107 -20.73 8.14 12.65
CA LEU A 107 -20.75 7.35 11.41
C LEU A 107 -20.33 8.20 10.20
N ASN A 108 -20.82 9.44 10.11
CA ASN A 108 -20.41 10.34 9.03
C ASN A 108 -18.92 10.69 9.10
N LEU A 109 -18.40 11.03 10.26
CA LEU A 109 -16.98 11.38 10.42
C LEU A 109 -16.08 10.18 10.15
N ILE A 110 -16.37 9.03 10.76
CA ILE A 110 -15.53 7.85 10.59
C ILE A 110 -15.51 7.34 9.15
N TRP A 111 -16.63 7.42 8.42
CA TRP A 111 -16.70 6.96 7.04
C TRP A 111 -16.25 8.02 6.03
N ALA A 112 -16.33 9.32 6.35
CA ALA A 112 -15.69 10.37 5.55
C ALA A 112 -14.16 10.20 5.50
N TRP A 113 -13.57 9.54 6.50
CA TRP A 113 -12.22 8.98 6.45
C TRP A 113 -12.21 7.57 5.85
N GLY A 114 -13.10 6.67 6.29
CA GLY A 114 -13.00 5.24 6.07
C GLY A 114 -13.18 4.79 4.63
N HIS A 115 -13.94 5.50 3.79
CA HIS A 115 -13.99 5.17 2.38
C HIS A 115 -12.76 5.70 1.62
N PRO A 116 -12.31 6.96 1.78
CA PRO A 116 -11.01 7.36 1.26
C PRO A 116 -9.86 6.46 1.72
N GLU A 117 -9.90 5.88 2.92
CA GLU A 117 -8.90 4.95 3.42
C GLU A 117 -8.72 3.74 2.49
N VAL A 118 -9.80 3.14 1.97
CA VAL A 118 -9.67 2.01 1.04
C VAL A 118 -9.00 2.43 -0.27
N TYR A 119 -9.16 3.69 -0.70
CA TYR A 119 -8.45 4.22 -1.86
C TYR A 119 -7.00 4.61 -1.55
N ILE A 120 -6.69 5.04 -0.34
CA ILE A 120 -5.31 5.21 0.14
C ILE A 120 -4.53 3.90 -0.01
N LEU A 121 -5.18 2.77 0.30
CA LEU A 121 -4.55 1.45 0.20
C LEU A 121 -4.42 0.96 -1.26
N VAL A 122 -5.44 1.13 -2.08
CA VAL A 122 -5.47 0.53 -3.42
C VAL A 122 -4.75 1.35 -4.49
N LEU A 123 -4.69 2.67 -4.36
CA LEU A 123 -4.02 3.52 -5.36
C LEU A 123 -2.54 3.17 -5.52
N PRO A 124 -1.71 3.03 -4.46
CA PRO A 124 -0.33 2.59 -4.62
C PRO A 124 -0.23 1.20 -5.25
N ALA A 125 -1.15 0.28 -4.93
CA ALA A 125 -1.21 -1.04 -5.57
C ALA A 125 -1.44 -0.91 -7.09
N PHE A 126 -2.32 -0.02 -7.55
CA PHE A 126 -2.52 0.26 -8.98
C PHE A 126 -1.25 0.79 -9.65
N GLY A 127 -0.45 1.58 -8.93
CA GLY A 127 0.88 1.98 -9.39
C GLY A 127 1.81 0.80 -9.57
N ILE A 128 1.90 -0.09 -8.56
CA ILE A 128 2.72 -1.31 -8.61
C ILE A 128 2.35 -2.16 -9.83
N TYR A 129 1.06 -2.43 -10.04
CA TYR A 129 0.59 -3.20 -11.19
C TYR A 129 1.00 -2.56 -12.52
N SER A 130 0.95 -1.24 -12.61
CA SER A 130 1.34 -0.52 -13.83
C SER A 130 2.81 -0.72 -14.17
N GLU A 131 3.70 -0.65 -13.16
CA GLU A 131 5.14 -0.89 -13.34
C GLU A 131 5.44 -2.35 -13.70
N VAL A 132 4.81 -3.30 -13.00
CA VAL A 132 4.99 -4.74 -13.25
C VAL A 132 4.52 -5.11 -14.66
N ILE A 133 3.31 -4.67 -15.06
CA ILE A 133 2.75 -4.99 -16.38
C ILE A 133 3.63 -4.42 -17.49
N ALA A 134 4.05 -3.16 -17.40
CA ALA A 134 4.90 -2.53 -18.42
C ALA A 134 6.25 -3.26 -18.56
N THR A 135 6.90 -3.57 -17.44
CA THR A 135 8.20 -4.24 -17.42
C THR A 135 8.12 -5.64 -18.01
N PHE A 136 7.20 -6.48 -17.54
CA PHE A 136 7.12 -7.88 -17.96
C PHE A 136 6.36 -8.13 -19.28
N SER A 137 5.66 -7.12 -19.81
CA SER A 137 5.13 -7.14 -21.18
C SER A 137 6.15 -6.62 -22.20
N LYS A 138 7.29 -6.08 -21.74
CA LYS A 138 8.33 -5.44 -22.57
C LYS A 138 7.75 -4.32 -23.44
N LYS A 139 6.80 -3.55 -22.89
CA LYS A 139 6.11 -2.49 -23.62
C LYS A 139 5.92 -1.26 -22.71
N PRO A 140 5.87 -0.04 -23.29
CA PRO A 140 5.42 1.13 -22.53
C PRO A 140 3.97 0.94 -22.08
N LEU A 141 3.62 1.53 -20.95
CA LEU A 141 2.26 1.48 -20.41
C LEU A 141 1.28 2.16 -21.39
N PHE A 142 0.28 1.41 -21.85
CA PHE A 142 -0.76 1.95 -22.73
C PHE A 142 -1.61 2.97 -21.98
N GLY A 143 -1.88 4.10 -22.63
CA GLY A 143 -2.78 5.12 -22.09
C GLY A 143 -2.26 5.80 -20.83
N TYR A 144 -0.96 6.08 -20.70
CA TYR A 144 -0.37 6.71 -19.53
C TYR A 144 -1.16 7.92 -19.01
N LYS A 145 -1.52 8.88 -19.90
CA LYS A 145 -2.29 10.07 -19.50
C LYS A 145 -3.66 9.71 -18.91
N THR A 146 -4.35 8.76 -19.51
CA THR A 146 -5.66 8.30 -19.00
C THR A 146 -5.52 7.53 -17.69
N MET A 147 -4.40 6.82 -17.46
CA MET A 147 -4.08 6.20 -16.17
C MET A 147 -3.89 7.24 -15.07
N VAL A 148 -3.18 8.33 -15.36
CA VAL A 148 -2.97 9.44 -14.42
C VAL A 148 -4.31 10.12 -14.12
N TYR A 149 -5.07 10.52 -15.14
CA TYR A 149 -6.36 11.18 -14.95
C TYR A 149 -7.35 10.29 -14.20
N ALA A 150 -7.42 8.99 -14.53
CA ALA A 150 -8.26 8.05 -13.81
C ALA A 150 -7.89 7.97 -12.32
N SER A 151 -6.60 8.02 -11.98
CA SER A 151 -6.16 8.05 -10.57
C SER A 151 -6.61 9.32 -9.85
N CYS A 152 -6.47 10.48 -10.50
CA CYS A 152 -6.93 11.76 -9.94
C CYS A 152 -8.46 11.80 -9.78
N VAL A 153 -9.21 11.27 -10.75
CA VAL A 153 -10.68 11.19 -10.67
C VAL A 153 -11.12 10.27 -9.53
N ILE A 154 -10.49 9.10 -9.37
CA ILE A 154 -10.77 8.20 -8.24
C ILE A 154 -10.48 8.91 -6.92
N MET A 155 -9.37 9.63 -6.79
CA MET A 155 -9.02 10.39 -5.60
C MET A 155 -10.11 11.41 -5.23
N VAL A 156 -10.63 12.17 -6.20
CA VAL A 156 -11.70 13.15 -5.96
C VAL A 156 -13.02 12.46 -5.59
N LEU A 157 -13.41 11.43 -6.35
CA LEU A 157 -14.65 10.70 -6.12
C LEU A 157 -14.66 9.99 -4.77
N ALA A 158 -13.51 9.58 -4.25
CA ALA A 158 -13.39 8.94 -2.94
C ALA A 158 -14.03 9.76 -1.81
N PHE A 159 -14.09 11.09 -1.92
CA PHE A 159 -14.74 11.97 -0.97
C PHE A 159 -16.26 12.09 -1.14
N LEU A 160 -16.86 11.51 -2.17
CA LEU A 160 -18.26 11.71 -2.52
C LEU A 160 -19.11 10.44 -2.33
N VAL A 161 -18.58 9.41 -1.66
CA VAL A 161 -19.20 8.08 -1.67
C VAL A 161 -19.33 7.44 -0.28
N TRP A 162 -18.85 8.06 0.79
CA TRP A 162 -18.70 7.43 2.13
C TRP A 162 -20.00 6.89 2.72
N LEU A 163 -21.17 7.46 2.38
CA LEU A 163 -22.44 7.09 2.97
C LEU A 163 -22.93 5.69 2.54
N HIS A 164 -22.39 5.13 1.46
CA HIS A 164 -22.74 3.76 1.07
C HIS A 164 -22.35 2.71 2.15
N HIS A 165 -21.48 3.07 3.10
CA HIS A 165 -21.18 2.20 4.23
C HIS A 165 -22.30 2.10 5.26
N PHE A 166 -23.35 2.93 5.15
CA PHE A 166 -24.49 2.93 6.06
C PHE A 166 -25.81 3.36 5.38
N PHE A 167 -26.07 2.90 4.17
CA PHE A 167 -27.36 3.14 3.46
C PHE A 167 -28.59 2.76 4.28
N THR A 168 -28.47 1.77 5.17
CA THR A 168 -29.56 1.25 6.00
C THR A 168 -29.83 2.07 7.25
N MET A 169 -29.11 3.17 7.48
CA MET A 169 -29.18 3.98 8.71
C MET A 169 -30.17 5.14 8.63
N GLY A 170 -31.01 5.23 7.59
CA GLY A 170 -32.11 6.19 7.55
C GLY A 170 -31.77 7.57 7.00
N SER A 171 -30.77 7.72 6.14
CA SER A 171 -30.38 9.01 5.51
C SER A 171 -31.42 9.54 4.51
N GLY A 172 -32.43 8.74 4.14
CA GLY A 172 -33.46 9.09 3.18
C GLY A 172 -33.13 8.73 1.72
N ALA A 173 -34.18 8.60 0.90
CA ALA A 173 -34.08 8.08 -0.46
C ALA A 173 -33.20 8.92 -1.38
N ASN A 174 -33.34 10.25 -1.32
CA ASN A 174 -32.59 11.17 -2.21
C ASN A 174 -31.09 11.15 -1.88
N VAL A 175 -30.73 11.11 -0.61
CA VAL A 175 -29.35 11.06 -0.15
C VAL A 175 -28.73 9.72 -0.56
N ASN A 176 -29.42 8.62 -0.28
CA ASN A 176 -28.96 7.28 -0.70
C ASN A 176 -28.79 7.18 -2.22
N ALA A 177 -29.72 7.76 -3.02
CA ALA A 177 -29.61 7.78 -4.48
C ALA A 177 -28.37 8.54 -4.95
N PHE A 178 -28.09 9.73 -4.37
CA PHE A 178 -26.89 10.50 -4.70
C PHE A 178 -25.63 9.70 -4.43
N PHE A 179 -25.46 9.18 -3.23
CA PHE A 179 -24.26 8.41 -2.87
C PHE A 179 -24.15 7.10 -3.63
N GLY A 180 -25.26 6.45 -3.96
CA GLY A 180 -25.28 5.27 -4.82
C GLY A 180 -24.79 5.56 -6.24
N ILE A 181 -25.27 6.61 -6.88
CA ILE A 181 -24.83 7.05 -8.21
C ILE A 181 -23.36 7.40 -8.19
N MET A 182 -22.91 8.22 -7.23
CA MET A 182 -21.51 8.62 -7.13
C MET A 182 -20.58 7.41 -6.91
N THR A 183 -21.05 6.41 -6.16
CA THR A 183 -20.31 5.15 -5.95
C THR A 183 -20.17 4.36 -7.25
N MET A 184 -21.25 4.25 -8.05
CA MET A 184 -21.20 3.57 -9.35
C MET A 184 -20.28 4.28 -10.34
N VAL A 185 -20.22 5.61 -10.33
CA VAL A 185 -19.36 6.41 -11.22
C VAL A 185 -17.88 6.06 -11.06
N ILE A 186 -17.41 5.61 -9.87
CA ILE A 186 -16.03 5.17 -9.67
C ILE A 186 -15.65 3.95 -10.52
N ALA A 187 -16.63 3.14 -10.93
CA ALA A 187 -16.37 2.01 -11.82
C ALA A 187 -15.82 2.45 -13.19
N ILE A 188 -16.14 3.66 -13.65
CA ILE A 188 -15.71 4.18 -14.96
C ILE A 188 -14.18 4.37 -15.00
N PRO A 189 -13.56 5.22 -14.16
CA PRO A 189 -12.11 5.38 -14.15
C PRO A 189 -11.36 4.10 -13.77
N THR A 190 -11.96 3.24 -12.94
CA THR A 190 -11.41 1.93 -12.62
C THR A 190 -11.40 1.01 -13.84
N GLY A 191 -12.48 0.98 -14.61
CA GLY A 191 -12.57 0.24 -15.87
C GLY A 191 -11.52 0.71 -16.89
N VAL A 192 -11.32 2.03 -17.04
CA VAL A 192 -10.26 2.59 -17.88
C VAL A 192 -8.90 2.00 -17.51
N LYS A 193 -8.58 1.87 -16.21
CA LYS A 193 -7.31 1.26 -15.77
C LYS A 193 -7.21 -0.20 -16.16
N ILE A 194 -8.24 -1.00 -15.91
CA ILE A 194 -8.26 -2.43 -16.26
C ILE A 194 -8.01 -2.61 -17.76
N PHE A 195 -8.72 -1.87 -18.63
CA PHE A 195 -8.52 -1.95 -20.07
C PHE A 195 -7.12 -1.49 -20.49
N ASN A 196 -6.57 -0.44 -19.92
CA ASN A 196 -5.21 0.01 -20.23
C ASN A 196 -4.14 -1.02 -19.85
N TRP A 197 -4.32 -1.75 -18.75
CA TRP A 197 -3.44 -2.88 -18.40
C TRP A 197 -3.57 -4.02 -19.39
N LEU A 198 -4.79 -4.39 -19.78
CA LEU A 198 -5.03 -5.41 -20.82
C LEU A 198 -4.40 -5.02 -22.16
N PHE A 199 -4.54 -3.76 -22.60
CA PHE A 199 -3.92 -3.27 -23.83
C PHE A 199 -2.40 -3.18 -23.74
N THR A 200 -1.85 -2.95 -22.55
CA THR A 200 -0.39 -3.04 -22.34
C THR A 200 0.08 -4.47 -22.54
N MET A 201 -0.64 -5.46 -22.00
CA MET A 201 -0.32 -6.88 -22.16
C MET A 201 -0.56 -7.40 -23.58
N TYR A 202 -1.55 -6.85 -24.28
CA TYR A 202 -1.91 -7.27 -25.63
C TYR A 202 -0.74 -7.13 -26.60
N ARG A 203 -0.37 -8.22 -27.28
CA ARG A 203 0.82 -8.34 -28.16
C ARG A 203 2.15 -8.03 -27.46
N GLY A 204 2.21 -8.10 -26.14
CA GLY A 204 3.46 -8.05 -25.37
C GLY A 204 4.16 -9.41 -25.34
N ARG A 205 5.45 -9.39 -25.01
CA ARG A 205 6.24 -10.61 -24.74
C ARG A 205 6.20 -10.88 -23.25
N ILE A 206 5.09 -11.48 -22.77
CA ILE A 206 4.83 -11.65 -21.34
C ILE A 206 5.72 -12.76 -20.78
N GLU A 207 6.49 -12.43 -19.75
CA GLU A 207 7.23 -13.38 -18.94
C GLU A 207 6.43 -13.72 -17.69
N PHE A 208 5.90 -14.95 -17.59
CA PHE A 208 5.07 -15.40 -16.46
C PHE A 208 5.91 -15.66 -15.21
N THR A 209 6.39 -14.60 -14.59
CA THR A 209 7.09 -14.60 -13.32
C THR A 209 6.11 -14.45 -12.15
N ALA A 210 6.57 -14.69 -10.90
CA ALA A 210 5.73 -14.54 -9.72
C ALA A 210 5.06 -13.15 -9.63
N PRO A 211 5.76 -12.00 -9.83
CA PRO A 211 5.09 -10.68 -9.83
C PRO A 211 3.98 -10.56 -10.87
N VAL A 212 4.14 -11.15 -12.05
CA VAL A 212 3.10 -11.14 -13.10
C VAL A 212 1.90 -12.00 -12.72
N LEU A 213 2.11 -13.15 -12.11
CA LEU A 213 1.02 -14.00 -11.66
C LEU A 213 0.18 -13.29 -10.60
N TRP A 214 0.80 -12.62 -9.62
CA TRP A 214 0.09 -11.79 -8.65
C TRP A 214 -0.71 -10.67 -9.32
N THR A 215 -0.17 -10.07 -10.37
CA THR A 215 -0.84 -9.02 -11.14
C THR A 215 -2.03 -9.55 -11.94
N ILE A 216 -1.91 -10.72 -12.58
CA ILE A 216 -3.03 -11.36 -13.28
C ILE A 216 -4.11 -11.79 -12.26
N GLY A 217 -3.70 -12.35 -11.13
CA GLY A 217 -4.60 -12.68 -10.03
C GLY A 217 -5.40 -11.46 -9.56
N PHE A 218 -4.74 -10.31 -9.41
CA PHE A 218 -5.40 -9.04 -9.16
C PHE A 218 -6.45 -8.71 -10.24
N MET A 219 -6.07 -8.72 -11.52
CA MET A 219 -6.99 -8.32 -12.58
C MET A 219 -8.28 -9.12 -12.57
N VAL A 220 -8.20 -10.42 -12.31
CA VAL A 220 -9.38 -11.29 -12.20
C VAL A 220 -10.16 -11.00 -10.92
N THR A 221 -9.50 -11.04 -9.77
CA THR A 221 -10.16 -10.97 -8.46
C THR A 221 -10.73 -9.58 -8.19
N PHE A 222 -10.00 -8.52 -8.49
CA PHE A 222 -10.45 -7.15 -8.28
C PHE A 222 -11.58 -6.76 -9.25
N THR A 223 -11.57 -7.26 -10.48
CA THR A 223 -12.66 -7.02 -11.43
C THR A 223 -13.97 -7.62 -10.91
N LEU A 224 -13.95 -8.86 -10.42
CA LEU A 224 -15.11 -9.49 -9.78
C LEU A 224 -15.55 -8.73 -8.52
N GLY A 225 -14.58 -8.28 -7.69
CA GLY A 225 -14.85 -7.42 -6.55
C GLY A 225 -15.52 -6.10 -6.94
N GLY A 226 -15.06 -5.47 -8.03
CA GLY A 226 -15.67 -4.25 -8.57
C GLY A 226 -17.10 -4.45 -9.04
N MET A 227 -17.39 -5.55 -9.73
CA MET A 227 -18.76 -5.90 -10.15
C MET A 227 -19.71 -6.07 -8.96
N THR A 228 -19.28 -6.79 -7.92
CA THR A 228 -20.07 -6.95 -6.70
C THR A 228 -20.19 -5.63 -5.92
N GLY A 229 -19.21 -4.75 -6.01
CA GLY A 229 -19.27 -3.39 -5.46
C GLY A 229 -20.31 -2.51 -6.16
N VAL A 230 -20.36 -2.56 -7.49
CA VAL A 230 -21.41 -1.84 -8.28
C VAL A 230 -22.80 -2.35 -7.90
N MET A 231 -22.97 -3.65 -7.70
CA MET A 231 -24.23 -4.23 -7.23
C MET A 231 -24.64 -3.66 -5.86
N MET A 232 -23.72 -3.60 -4.90
CA MET A 232 -23.97 -3.05 -3.56
C MET A 232 -24.08 -1.52 -3.55
N ALA A 233 -23.62 -0.82 -4.58
CA ALA A 233 -23.81 0.62 -4.74
C ALA A 233 -25.27 1.00 -5.02
N ILE A 234 -26.11 0.03 -5.42
CA ILE A 234 -27.55 0.20 -5.58
C ILE A 234 -28.22 0.06 -4.20
N PRO A 235 -28.79 1.14 -3.61
CA PRO A 235 -29.32 1.09 -2.26
C PRO A 235 -30.33 -0.04 -2.02
N GLY A 236 -31.21 -0.31 -3.00
CA GLY A 236 -32.18 -1.40 -2.91
C GLY A 236 -31.56 -2.78 -2.81
N ALA A 237 -30.45 -3.04 -3.48
CA ALA A 237 -29.70 -4.27 -3.36
C ALA A 237 -28.93 -4.32 -2.02
N ASP A 238 -28.35 -3.20 -1.59
CA ASP A 238 -27.61 -3.13 -0.34
C ASP A 238 -28.52 -3.37 0.89
N PHE A 239 -29.78 -2.92 0.86
CA PHE A 239 -30.72 -3.21 1.96
C PHE A 239 -30.85 -4.70 2.28
N VAL A 240 -30.68 -5.57 1.29
CA VAL A 240 -30.71 -7.05 1.48
C VAL A 240 -29.33 -7.59 1.83
N LEU A 241 -28.27 -7.03 1.24
CA LEU A 241 -26.91 -7.57 1.34
C LEU A 241 -26.08 -6.91 2.45
N HIS A 242 -26.57 -5.78 3.01
CA HIS A 242 -25.87 -5.02 4.04
C HIS A 242 -25.58 -5.87 5.28
N ASN A 243 -24.34 -5.82 5.75
CA ASN A 243 -23.87 -6.62 6.89
C ASN A 243 -24.08 -8.15 6.75
N SER A 244 -24.27 -8.67 5.54
CA SER A 244 -24.26 -10.11 5.25
C SER A 244 -22.85 -10.62 4.94
N LEU A 245 -22.69 -11.94 4.76
CA LEU A 245 -21.45 -12.53 4.29
C LEU A 245 -21.13 -12.18 2.83
N PHE A 246 -22.10 -11.71 2.05
CA PHE A 246 -21.87 -11.15 0.72
C PHE A 246 -20.93 -9.92 0.79
N LEU A 247 -21.19 -9.01 1.73
CA LEU A 247 -20.31 -7.86 1.97
C LEU A 247 -18.89 -8.31 2.34
N ILE A 248 -18.75 -9.37 3.16
CA ILE A 248 -17.44 -9.92 3.53
C ILE A 248 -16.70 -10.41 2.29
N ALA A 249 -17.36 -11.19 1.43
CA ALA A 249 -16.77 -11.66 0.18
C ALA A 249 -16.36 -10.49 -0.74
N HIS A 250 -17.22 -9.47 -0.89
CA HIS A 250 -16.96 -8.29 -1.70
C HIS A 250 -15.69 -7.56 -1.27
N PHE A 251 -15.59 -7.14 -0.02
CA PHE A 251 -14.45 -6.33 0.37
C PHE A 251 -13.15 -7.13 0.43
N HIS A 252 -13.19 -8.46 0.65
CA HIS A 252 -12.00 -9.30 0.54
C HIS A 252 -11.54 -9.45 -0.92
N ASN A 253 -12.45 -9.48 -1.90
CA ASN A 253 -12.09 -9.38 -3.32
C ASN A 253 -11.37 -8.06 -3.63
N ALA A 254 -11.81 -6.96 -3.03
CA ALA A 254 -11.17 -5.67 -3.21
C ALA A 254 -9.84 -5.54 -2.46
N ILE A 255 -9.79 -5.97 -1.18
CA ILE A 255 -8.59 -5.81 -0.34
C ILE A 255 -7.55 -6.89 -0.65
N ILE A 256 -7.90 -8.17 -0.64
CA ILE A 256 -6.91 -9.22 -0.93
C ILE A 256 -6.54 -9.19 -2.40
N GLY A 257 -7.52 -9.21 -3.30
CA GLY A 257 -7.27 -9.16 -4.74
C GLY A 257 -6.66 -7.83 -5.19
N GLY A 258 -7.14 -6.70 -4.68
CA GLY A 258 -6.69 -5.37 -5.08
C GLY A 258 -5.40 -4.91 -4.39
N VAL A 259 -5.30 -5.08 -3.07
CA VAL A 259 -4.22 -4.50 -2.27
C VAL A 259 -3.14 -5.54 -1.95
N VAL A 260 -3.50 -6.66 -1.32
CA VAL A 260 -2.50 -7.66 -0.88
C VAL A 260 -1.75 -8.25 -2.07
N PHE A 261 -2.44 -8.63 -3.15
CA PHE A 261 -1.79 -9.13 -4.37
C PHE A 261 -0.89 -8.08 -4.99
N GLY A 262 -1.25 -6.79 -4.93
CA GLY A 262 -0.41 -5.68 -5.39
C GLY A 262 0.88 -5.55 -4.60
N TYR A 263 0.79 -5.56 -3.28
CA TYR A 263 1.97 -5.49 -2.43
C TYR A 263 2.85 -6.74 -2.57
N LEU A 264 2.27 -7.93 -2.77
CA LEU A 264 3.04 -9.14 -3.07
C LEU A 264 3.70 -9.08 -4.45
N ALA A 265 3.03 -8.54 -5.47
CA ALA A 265 3.66 -8.28 -6.77
C ALA A 265 4.85 -7.32 -6.63
N GLY A 266 4.67 -6.20 -5.93
CA GLY A 266 5.73 -5.23 -5.64
C GLY A 266 6.86 -5.81 -4.80
N PHE A 267 6.55 -6.61 -3.79
CA PHE A 267 7.53 -7.32 -2.98
C PHE A 267 8.45 -8.18 -3.85
N HIS A 268 7.90 -9.00 -4.73
CA HIS A 268 8.72 -9.82 -5.64
C HIS A 268 9.48 -8.97 -6.67
N TYR A 269 8.87 -7.89 -7.15
CA TYR A 269 9.44 -7.02 -8.17
C TYR A 269 10.65 -6.25 -7.65
N TRP A 270 10.54 -5.57 -6.49
CA TRP A 270 11.62 -4.75 -5.94
C TRP A 270 12.52 -5.48 -4.93
N PHE A 271 12.22 -6.71 -4.54
CA PHE A 271 13.06 -7.47 -3.61
C PHE A 271 14.54 -7.55 -4.05
N PRO A 272 14.85 -7.88 -5.33
CA PRO A 272 16.24 -7.90 -5.77
C PRO A 272 16.93 -6.53 -5.65
N LYS A 273 16.20 -5.45 -5.90
CA LYS A 273 16.71 -4.08 -5.75
C LYS A 273 17.05 -3.75 -4.30
N ALA A 274 16.17 -4.11 -3.37
CA ALA A 274 16.32 -3.78 -1.95
C ALA A 274 17.43 -4.61 -1.27
N PHE A 275 17.57 -5.89 -1.65
CA PHE A 275 18.41 -6.84 -0.93
C PHE A 275 19.62 -7.36 -1.73
N GLY A 276 19.69 -7.12 -3.03
CA GLY A 276 20.80 -7.55 -3.90
C GLY A 276 20.75 -9.02 -4.31
N PHE A 277 19.65 -9.73 -4.06
CA PHE A 277 19.43 -11.11 -4.48
C PHE A 277 17.96 -11.41 -4.78
N LYS A 278 17.70 -12.40 -5.61
CA LYS A 278 16.35 -12.76 -6.08
C LYS A 278 15.67 -13.73 -5.12
N LEU A 279 14.35 -13.66 -5.07
CA LEU A 279 13.51 -14.66 -4.42
C LEU A 279 13.45 -15.96 -5.24
N ASP A 280 13.18 -17.10 -4.60
CA ASP A 280 12.95 -18.36 -5.29
C ASP A 280 11.67 -18.31 -6.11
N GLU A 281 11.80 -18.41 -7.42
CA GLU A 281 10.68 -18.26 -8.35
C GLU A 281 9.68 -19.42 -8.26
N LYS A 282 10.15 -20.64 -8.00
CA LYS A 282 9.28 -21.82 -7.92
C LYS A 282 8.38 -21.75 -6.68
N LEU A 283 8.96 -21.36 -5.54
CA LEU A 283 8.19 -21.17 -4.31
C LEU A 283 7.24 -19.99 -4.42
N GLY A 284 7.67 -18.89 -5.08
CA GLY A 284 6.79 -17.75 -5.34
C GLY A 284 5.56 -18.10 -6.17
N LYS A 285 5.73 -18.89 -7.23
CA LYS A 285 4.60 -19.38 -8.05
C LYS A 285 3.69 -20.34 -7.28
N ARG A 286 4.25 -21.23 -6.44
CA ARG A 286 3.45 -22.11 -5.58
C ARG A 286 2.65 -21.30 -4.56
N ALA A 287 3.27 -20.30 -3.94
CA ALA A 287 2.59 -19.40 -3.03
C ALA A 287 1.40 -18.71 -3.72
N PHE A 288 1.62 -18.15 -4.92
CA PHE A 288 0.56 -17.52 -5.70
C PHE A 288 -0.63 -18.48 -5.94
N TRP A 289 -0.37 -19.69 -6.44
CA TRP A 289 -1.46 -20.62 -6.74
C TRP A 289 -2.23 -21.06 -5.49
N CYS A 290 -1.55 -21.28 -4.38
CA CYS A 290 -2.20 -21.58 -3.10
C CYS A 290 -3.09 -20.42 -2.64
N TRP A 291 -2.61 -19.17 -2.74
CA TRP A 291 -3.39 -17.98 -2.42
C TRP A 291 -4.57 -17.81 -3.37
N PHE A 292 -4.34 -17.89 -4.68
CA PHE A 292 -5.37 -17.61 -5.69
C PHE A 292 -6.50 -18.64 -5.66
N ILE A 293 -6.17 -19.93 -5.64
CA ILE A 293 -7.17 -21.00 -5.54
C ILE A 293 -7.84 -20.95 -4.16
N GLY A 294 -7.06 -20.86 -3.09
CA GLY A 294 -7.57 -20.76 -1.72
C GLY A 294 -8.50 -19.58 -1.52
N PHE A 295 -8.20 -18.44 -2.16
CA PHE A 295 -9.08 -17.28 -2.13
C PHE A 295 -10.48 -17.59 -2.68
N TYR A 296 -10.58 -18.17 -3.86
CA TYR A 296 -11.88 -18.49 -4.46
C TYR A 296 -12.63 -19.59 -3.68
N VAL A 297 -11.91 -20.61 -3.21
CA VAL A 297 -12.50 -21.67 -2.36
C VAL A 297 -13.00 -21.10 -1.04
N SER A 298 -12.37 -20.04 -0.50
CA SER A 298 -12.82 -19.38 0.73
C SER A 298 -14.00 -18.43 0.49
N PHE A 299 -13.90 -17.53 -0.50
CA PHE A 299 -14.78 -16.37 -0.57
C PHE A 299 -15.99 -16.54 -1.50
N VAL A 300 -15.96 -17.46 -2.47
CA VAL A 300 -17.15 -17.77 -3.28
C VAL A 300 -18.28 -18.35 -2.42
N PRO A 301 -18.04 -19.31 -1.48
CA PRO A 301 -19.04 -19.76 -0.55
C PRO A 301 -19.67 -18.63 0.28
N LEU A 302 -18.90 -17.60 0.63
CA LEU A 302 -19.42 -16.47 1.40
C LEU A 302 -20.41 -15.60 0.60
N TYR A 303 -20.25 -15.48 -0.71
CA TYR A 303 -21.27 -14.87 -1.55
C TYR A 303 -22.59 -15.66 -1.50
N VAL A 304 -22.50 -16.99 -1.61
CA VAL A 304 -23.68 -17.88 -1.52
C VAL A 304 -24.34 -17.74 -0.15
N LEU A 305 -23.58 -17.82 0.92
CA LEU A 305 -24.08 -17.66 2.30
C LEU A 305 -24.73 -16.29 2.51
N GLY A 306 -24.19 -15.23 1.92
CA GLY A 306 -24.79 -13.91 1.96
C GLY A 306 -26.17 -13.87 1.28
N PHE A 307 -26.31 -14.49 0.11
CA PHE A 307 -27.62 -14.65 -0.55
C PHE A 307 -28.59 -15.56 0.22
N MET A 308 -28.08 -16.51 1.00
CA MET A 308 -28.87 -17.32 1.92
C MET A 308 -29.25 -16.59 3.21
N GLY A 309 -28.91 -15.30 3.36
CA GLY A 309 -29.25 -14.46 4.50
C GLY A 309 -28.33 -14.59 5.71
N MET A 310 -27.17 -15.25 5.58
CA MET A 310 -26.22 -15.32 6.68
C MET A 310 -25.58 -13.94 6.93
N THR A 311 -25.79 -13.44 8.15
CA THR A 311 -25.21 -12.15 8.59
C THR A 311 -23.75 -12.32 9.00
N ARG A 312 -22.97 -11.25 8.95
CA ARG A 312 -21.60 -11.22 9.48
C ARG A 312 -21.59 -11.12 11.01
N ARG A 313 -20.47 -11.45 11.65
CA ARG A 313 -20.23 -11.31 13.10
C ARG A 313 -21.01 -12.28 13.98
N LEU A 314 -21.47 -13.41 13.44
CA LEU A 314 -22.05 -14.47 14.23
C LEU A 314 -20.96 -15.22 15.01
N ASN A 315 -21.20 -15.50 16.27
CA ASN A 315 -20.36 -16.38 17.10
C ASN A 315 -20.82 -17.84 17.02
N HIS A 316 -22.06 -18.09 16.61
CA HIS A 316 -22.64 -19.42 16.36
C HIS A 316 -23.74 -19.29 15.28
N TYR A 317 -24.18 -20.43 14.76
CA TYR A 317 -25.29 -20.51 13.81
C TYR A 317 -26.03 -21.84 13.99
N ASP A 318 -27.37 -21.83 13.82
CA ASP A 318 -28.23 -23.00 13.99
C ASP A 318 -28.72 -23.56 12.65
N ASN A 319 -28.55 -22.83 11.54
CA ASN A 319 -29.03 -23.27 10.24
C ASN A 319 -28.07 -24.30 9.61
N PRO A 320 -28.50 -25.60 9.52
CA PRO A 320 -27.65 -26.65 9.00
C PRO A 320 -27.30 -26.48 7.51
N ALA A 321 -28.10 -25.75 6.74
CA ALA A 321 -27.83 -25.49 5.31
C ALA A 321 -26.57 -24.62 5.07
N TRP A 322 -26.11 -23.88 6.06
CA TRP A 322 -24.89 -23.05 5.95
C TRP A 322 -23.62 -23.87 6.17
N HIS A 323 -23.70 -24.97 6.90
CA HIS A 323 -22.54 -25.74 7.34
C HIS A 323 -21.64 -26.24 6.20
N PRO A 324 -22.18 -26.85 5.11
CA PRO A 324 -21.34 -27.31 4.00
C PRO A 324 -20.51 -26.19 3.36
N TRP A 325 -21.10 -25.00 3.19
CA TRP A 325 -20.43 -23.84 2.61
C TRP A 325 -19.30 -23.32 3.49
N LEU A 326 -19.50 -23.32 4.80
CA LEU A 326 -18.47 -22.91 5.77
C LEU A 326 -17.30 -23.90 5.80
N ILE A 327 -17.55 -25.21 5.65
CA ILE A 327 -16.49 -26.22 5.52
C ILE A 327 -15.66 -25.97 4.26
N VAL A 328 -16.31 -25.73 3.11
CA VAL A 328 -15.59 -25.40 1.87
C VAL A 328 -14.75 -24.12 2.05
N ALA A 329 -15.32 -23.08 2.66
CA ALA A 329 -14.57 -21.85 2.96
C ALA A 329 -13.35 -22.12 3.86
N ALA A 330 -13.48 -22.96 4.89
CA ALA A 330 -12.38 -23.35 5.78
C ALA A 330 -11.24 -24.08 5.03
N CYS A 331 -11.59 -24.97 4.07
CA CYS A 331 -10.58 -25.60 3.20
C CYS A 331 -9.79 -24.56 2.39
N GLY A 332 -10.48 -23.52 1.90
CA GLY A 332 -9.81 -22.42 1.21
C GLY A 332 -8.86 -21.62 2.11
N VAL A 333 -9.26 -21.38 3.37
CA VAL A 333 -8.37 -20.76 4.38
C VAL A 333 -7.10 -21.58 4.61
N ALA A 334 -7.24 -22.92 4.69
CA ALA A 334 -6.08 -23.81 4.82
C ALA A 334 -5.13 -23.71 3.62
N LEU A 335 -5.67 -23.58 2.39
CA LEU A 335 -4.85 -23.36 1.19
C LEU A 335 -4.13 -21.99 1.24
N ILE A 336 -4.80 -20.93 1.68
CA ILE A 336 -4.15 -19.62 1.87
C ILE A 336 -3.02 -19.72 2.90
N ALA A 337 -3.26 -20.41 4.03
CA ALA A 337 -2.23 -20.65 5.05
C ALA A 337 -1.02 -21.39 4.46
N LEU A 338 -1.25 -22.40 3.62
CA LEU A 338 -0.17 -23.08 2.89
C LEU A 338 0.57 -22.11 1.95
N GLY A 339 -0.14 -21.17 1.31
CA GLY A 339 0.46 -20.11 0.50
C GLY A 339 1.39 -19.22 1.32
N VAL A 340 0.99 -18.81 2.52
CA VAL A 340 1.84 -18.06 3.46
C VAL A 340 3.09 -18.86 3.84
N LEU A 341 2.94 -20.15 4.13
CA LEU A 341 4.09 -21.03 4.44
C LEU A 341 5.08 -21.11 3.26
N HIS A 342 4.58 -21.17 2.01
CA HIS A 342 5.46 -21.10 0.84
C HIS A 342 6.18 -19.75 0.73
N GLN A 343 5.54 -18.63 1.09
CA GLN A 343 6.19 -17.31 1.10
C GLN A 343 7.31 -17.23 2.15
N VAL A 344 7.05 -17.74 3.36
CA VAL A 344 8.08 -17.82 4.42
C VAL A 344 9.25 -18.69 3.97
N ALA A 345 8.95 -19.88 3.41
CA ALA A 345 9.97 -20.76 2.86
C ALA A 345 10.74 -20.10 1.70
N GLN A 346 10.08 -19.35 0.84
CA GLN A 346 10.67 -18.61 -0.27
C GLN A 346 11.73 -17.62 0.22
N VAL A 347 11.38 -16.80 1.23
CA VAL A 347 12.32 -15.84 1.83
C VAL A 347 13.48 -16.56 2.50
N TRP A 348 13.20 -17.61 3.27
CA TRP A 348 14.23 -18.39 3.94
C TRP A 348 15.23 -19.03 2.95
N VAL A 349 14.74 -19.68 1.88
CA VAL A 349 15.58 -20.26 0.82
C VAL A 349 16.40 -19.19 0.13
N ALA A 350 15.81 -18.05 -0.20
CA ALA A 350 16.50 -16.94 -0.85
C ALA A 350 17.63 -16.37 0.02
N VAL A 351 17.37 -16.16 1.32
CA VAL A 351 18.38 -15.67 2.29
C VAL A 351 19.52 -16.69 2.44
N ARG A 352 19.20 -17.98 2.52
CA ARG A 352 20.20 -19.05 2.62
C ARG A 352 21.12 -19.12 1.40
N ASN A 353 20.54 -18.91 0.21
CA ASN A 353 21.23 -19.01 -1.07
C ASN A 353 21.66 -17.67 -1.65
N ARG A 354 21.60 -16.56 -0.90
CA ARG A 354 21.81 -15.18 -1.38
C ARG A 354 23.12 -14.96 -2.17
N ASN A 355 24.17 -15.74 -1.88
CA ASN A 355 25.47 -15.67 -2.53
C ASN A 355 25.63 -16.69 -3.67
N ALA A 356 24.67 -17.60 -3.85
CA ALA A 356 24.75 -18.63 -4.87
C ALA A 356 24.51 -18.07 -6.29
N PRO A 357 25.10 -18.66 -7.32
CA PRO A 357 24.81 -18.32 -8.70
C PRO A 357 23.31 -18.41 -8.99
N GLY A 358 22.76 -17.39 -9.68
CA GLY A 358 21.33 -17.30 -10.00
C GLY A 358 20.46 -16.60 -8.95
N TYR A 359 20.88 -16.51 -7.70
CA TYR A 359 20.21 -15.70 -6.68
C TYR A 359 20.77 -14.28 -6.61
N ARG A 360 22.09 -14.13 -6.57
CA ARG A 360 22.73 -12.81 -6.48
C ARG A 360 22.40 -11.96 -7.71
N ASP A 361 21.93 -10.72 -7.47
CA ASP A 361 21.78 -9.73 -8.53
C ASP A 361 23.10 -8.97 -8.73
N THR A 362 23.78 -9.25 -9.82
CA THR A 362 25.05 -8.58 -10.20
C THR A 362 24.82 -7.46 -11.21
N THR A 363 23.62 -7.36 -11.78
CA THR A 363 23.29 -6.42 -12.86
C THR A 363 22.74 -5.10 -12.34
N GLY A 364 22.04 -5.12 -11.20
CA GLY A 364 21.23 -4.02 -10.70
C GLY A 364 19.90 -3.85 -11.46
N ASP A 365 19.67 -4.66 -12.51
CA ASP A 365 18.45 -4.64 -13.31
C ASP A 365 18.07 -6.06 -13.77
N PRO A 366 17.62 -6.90 -12.85
CA PRO A 366 17.36 -8.32 -13.12
C PRO A 366 16.14 -8.57 -14.00
N TRP A 367 15.33 -7.53 -14.27
CA TRP A 367 14.07 -7.62 -15.00
C TRP A 367 14.09 -6.91 -16.36
N ASP A 368 15.21 -6.28 -16.72
CA ASP A 368 15.28 -5.35 -17.83
C ASP A 368 14.22 -4.25 -17.70
N GLY A 369 14.27 -3.57 -16.54
CA GLY A 369 13.30 -2.57 -16.10
C GLY A 369 13.33 -1.30 -16.95
N ARG A 370 12.28 -0.50 -16.84
CA ARG A 370 12.03 0.68 -17.66
C ARG A 370 12.30 2.00 -16.94
N THR A 371 12.22 1.98 -15.62
CA THR A 371 12.27 3.14 -14.72
C THR A 371 13.63 3.28 -14.01
N LEU A 372 13.93 4.48 -13.50
CA LEU A 372 15.29 4.86 -13.05
C LEU A 372 15.81 4.10 -11.83
N GLU A 373 14.95 3.53 -11.00
CA GLU A 373 15.41 2.71 -9.87
C GLU A 373 16.26 1.51 -10.32
N TRP A 374 16.03 1.01 -11.55
CA TRP A 374 16.81 -0.07 -12.14
C TRP A 374 18.14 0.39 -12.74
N ALA A 375 18.39 1.70 -12.80
CA ALA A 375 19.69 2.25 -13.24
C ALA A 375 20.78 2.16 -12.16
N THR A 376 20.40 1.95 -10.89
CA THR A 376 21.34 1.84 -9.75
C THR A 376 21.76 0.38 -9.52
N ALA A 377 22.77 0.17 -8.67
CA ALA A 377 23.14 -1.18 -8.19
C ALA A 377 22.05 -1.78 -7.31
N SER A 378 22.13 -3.08 -7.02
CA SER A 378 21.28 -3.81 -6.08
C SER A 378 22.12 -4.40 -4.95
N PRO A 379 21.99 -3.92 -3.68
CA PRO A 379 21.25 -2.75 -3.23
C PRO A 379 21.81 -1.44 -3.79
N PRO A 380 21.02 -0.34 -3.85
CA PRO A 380 21.53 0.96 -4.27
C PRO A 380 22.53 1.52 -3.23
N PRO A 381 23.45 2.43 -3.62
CA PRO A 381 24.25 3.17 -2.67
C PRO A 381 23.40 4.05 -1.78
N VAL A 382 23.93 4.47 -0.63
CA VAL A 382 23.21 5.33 0.31
C VAL A 382 22.77 6.66 -0.31
N TYR A 383 23.52 7.15 -1.30
CA TYR A 383 23.21 8.37 -2.06
C TYR A 383 22.32 8.12 -3.31
N ASN A 384 21.92 6.89 -3.60
CA ASN A 384 21.19 6.43 -4.79
C ASN A 384 21.92 6.70 -6.12
N PHE A 385 22.05 7.94 -6.53
CA PHE A 385 22.70 8.39 -7.77
C PHE A 385 23.92 9.26 -7.45
N ALA A 386 25.09 8.84 -7.90
CA ALA A 386 26.31 9.65 -7.81
C ALA A 386 26.19 10.96 -8.62
N VAL A 387 25.47 10.92 -9.73
CA VAL A 387 25.07 12.08 -10.54
C VAL A 387 23.58 11.93 -10.83
N ILE A 388 22.78 12.90 -10.40
CA ILE A 388 21.35 12.90 -10.64
C ILE A 388 21.07 12.97 -12.14
N PRO A 389 20.36 12.00 -12.72
CA PRO A 389 20.12 11.97 -14.17
C PRO A 389 19.12 13.04 -14.59
N THR A 390 19.35 13.66 -15.76
CA THR A 390 18.31 14.45 -16.43
C THR A 390 17.31 13.50 -17.11
N VAL A 391 16.02 13.75 -16.92
CA VAL A 391 14.92 12.92 -17.45
C VAL A 391 14.43 13.46 -18.78
N HIS A 392 14.53 12.65 -19.83
CA HIS A 392 14.11 12.97 -21.19
C HIS A 392 12.75 12.39 -21.54
N ALA A 393 12.44 11.20 -21.05
CA ALA A 393 11.23 10.46 -21.37
C ALA A 393 10.52 9.94 -20.11
N LEU A 394 9.30 9.42 -20.28
CA LEU A 394 8.53 8.80 -19.19
C LEU A 394 9.27 7.58 -18.64
N ASP A 395 9.67 6.66 -19.52
CA ASP A 395 10.43 5.45 -19.21
C ASP A 395 11.93 5.77 -19.44
N GLU A 396 12.52 6.58 -18.57
CA GLU A 396 13.85 7.14 -18.79
C GLU A 396 14.95 6.09 -18.94
N LEU A 397 14.90 5.00 -18.18
CA LEU A 397 15.89 3.93 -18.31
C LEU A 397 15.75 3.20 -19.65
N ALA A 398 14.53 2.90 -20.07
CA ALA A 398 14.28 2.28 -21.39
C ALA A 398 14.76 3.22 -22.51
N TYR A 399 14.45 4.53 -22.43
CA TYR A 399 14.93 5.54 -23.36
C TYR A 399 16.46 5.55 -23.44
N ARG A 400 17.16 5.50 -22.30
CA ARG A 400 18.62 5.49 -22.24
C ARG A 400 19.21 4.23 -22.89
N LYS A 401 18.60 3.05 -22.62
CA LYS A 401 19.02 1.79 -23.24
C LYS A 401 18.89 1.84 -24.78
N GLU A 402 17.75 2.33 -25.26
CA GLU A 402 17.48 2.45 -26.71
C GLU A 402 18.43 3.43 -27.42
N HIS A 403 18.86 4.50 -26.75
CA HIS A 403 19.75 5.53 -27.33
C HIS A 403 21.23 5.35 -26.95
N GLY A 404 21.58 4.26 -26.26
CA GLY A 404 22.97 4.01 -25.84
C GLY A 404 23.54 5.01 -24.85
N ILE A 405 22.67 5.72 -24.13
CA ILE A 405 23.05 6.74 -23.12
C ILE A 405 23.44 6.02 -21.83
N GLY A 406 24.73 5.89 -21.59
CA GLY A 406 25.25 5.32 -20.34
C GLY A 406 24.95 6.22 -19.13
N VAL A 407 24.66 5.61 -17.99
CA VAL A 407 24.61 6.32 -16.72
C VAL A 407 26.05 6.46 -16.24
N GLY A 408 26.58 7.69 -16.23
CA GLY A 408 27.87 8.00 -15.61
C GLY A 408 29.16 7.78 -16.43
N LYS A 409 29.11 7.48 -17.74
CA LYS A 409 30.32 7.23 -18.55
C LYS A 409 31.36 8.36 -18.58
N ASN A 410 30.96 9.60 -18.28
CA ASN A 410 31.86 10.76 -18.17
C ASN A 410 31.45 11.62 -16.97
N ALA A 411 31.09 10.99 -15.86
CA ALA A 411 30.60 11.70 -14.69
C ALA A 411 31.72 12.45 -13.97
N VAL A 412 31.55 13.74 -13.79
CA VAL A 412 32.33 14.51 -12.82
C VAL A 412 31.67 14.31 -11.45
N TYR A 413 32.33 13.55 -10.57
CA TYR A 413 31.84 13.33 -9.22
C TYR A 413 32.12 14.56 -8.35
N GLN A 414 31.21 14.86 -7.46
CA GLN A 414 31.29 15.93 -6.48
C GLN A 414 31.05 15.35 -5.08
N ASP A 415 31.43 16.11 -4.07
CA ASP A 415 31.11 15.75 -2.68
C ASP A 415 29.58 15.70 -2.51
N ILE A 416 29.09 14.62 -1.93
CA ILE A 416 27.64 14.41 -1.72
C ILE A 416 27.32 14.66 -0.26
N HIS A 417 26.49 15.67 -0.01
CA HIS A 417 25.97 15.92 1.34
C HIS A 417 24.87 14.90 1.68
N MET A 418 25.03 14.23 2.82
CA MET A 418 24.12 13.22 3.34
C MET A 418 23.65 13.61 4.75
N PRO A 419 22.37 13.35 5.08
CA PRO A 419 21.88 13.59 6.44
C PRO A 419 22.53 12.62 7.43
N SER A 420 22.80 13.10 8.64
CA SER A 420 23.25 12.24 9.73
C SER A 420 22.16 11.31 10.23
N ASN A 421 22.54 10.12 10.66
CA ASN A 421 21.63 9.22 11.36
C ASN A 421 21.27 9.80 12.73
N THR A 422 20.01 9.66 13.12
CA THR A 422 19.51 10.14 14.40
C THR A 422 18.71 9.07 15.13
N SER A 423 18.84 9.04 16.46
CA SER A 423 18.00 8.23 17.35
C SER A 423 16.70 8.94 17.77
N ALA A 424 16.47 10.19 17.32
CA ALA A 424 15.29 10.96 17.72
C ALA A 424 13.98 10.23 17.43
N GLY A 425 13.86 9.58 16.25
CA GLY A 425 12.69 8.79 15.92
C GLY A 425 12.43 7.62 16.87
N LEU A 426 13.48 6.95 17.35
CA LEU A 426 13.37 5.89 18.35
C LEU A 426 12.83 6.44 19.67
N PHE A 427 13.41 7.53 20.19
CA PHE A 427 12.95 8.15 21.43
C PHE A 427 11.52 8.66 21.35
N VAL A 428 11.14 9.34 20.25
CA VAL A 428 9.75 9.76 20.01
C VAL A 428 8.82 8.54 20.01
N GLY A 429 9.19 7.44 19.35
CA GLY A 429 8.41 6.21 19.34
C GLY A 429 8.26 5.59 20.73
N MET A 430 9.32 5.51 21.52
CA MET A 430 9.28 5.00 22.89
C MET A 430 8.42 5.87 23.81
N PHE A 431 8.57 7.19 23.78
CA PHE A 431 7.74 8.09 24.57
C PHE A 431 6.27 8.05 24.11
N SER A 432 6.00 7.88 22.82
CA SER A 432 4.64 7.71 22.30
C SER A 432 3.97 6.42 22.80
N LEU A 433 4.73 5.32 22.89
CA LEU A 433 4.26 4.07 23.49
C LEU A 433 3.91 4.27 24.97
N VAL A 434 4.79 4.91 25.73
CA VAL A 434 4.55 5.20 27.15
C VAL A 434 3.36 6.15 27.31
N LEU A 435 3.24 7.17 26.47
CA LEU A 435 2.12 8.11 26.46
C LEU A 435 0.79 7.37 26.23
N GLY A 436 0.73 6.53 25.18
CA GLY A 436 -0.49 5.75 24.88
C GLY A 436 -0.88 4.83 26.03
N PHE A 437 0.07 4.11 26.62
CA PHE A 437 -0.16 3.28 27.80
C PHE A 437 -0.68 4.11 28.98
N ALA A 438 -0.02 5.22 29.31
CA ALA A 438 -0.39 6.07 30.42
C ALA A 438 -1.81 6.70 30.27
N LEU A 439 -2.18 7.09 29.05
CA LEU A 439 -3.50 7.63 28.76
C LEU A 439 -4.59 6.56 28.91
N VAL A 440 -4.36 5.33 28.43
CA VAL A 440 -5.30 4.23 28.57
C VAL A 440 -5.57 3.89 30.05
N TRP A 441 -4.50 3.90 30.88
CA TRP A 441 -4.61 3.56 32.29
C TRP A 441 -4.79 4.76 33.24
N HIS A 442 -5.06 5.97 32.68
CA HIS A 442 -5.26 7.20 33.42
C HIS A 442 -4.12 7.57 34.38
N ILE A 443 -2.87 7.22 34.01
CA ILE A 443 -1.66 7.55 34.78
C ILE A 443 -1.18 8.95 34.33
N TRP A 444 -1.88 9.98 34.76
CA TRP A 444 -1.72 11.35 34.25
C TRP A 444 -0.31 11.91 34.37
N TRP A 445 0.37 11.67 35.50
CA TRP A 445 1.74 12.13 35.68
C TRP A 445 2.69 11.49 34.66
N LEU A 446 2.50 10.21 34.35
CA LEU A 446 3.32 9.49 33.36
C LEU A 446 2.99 9.96 31.93
N ALA A 447 1.73 10.25 31.64
CA ALA A 447 1.31 10.83 30.36
C ALA A 447 1.96 12.19 30.11
N ILE A 448 1.95 13.07 31.14
CA ILE A 448 2.63 14.38 31.06
C ILE A 448 4.15 14.20 30.87
N ALA A 449 4.78 13.33 31.64
CA ALA A 449 6.22 13.08 31.52
C ALA A 449 6.59 12.54 30.12
N ALA A 450 5.82 11.59 29.58
CA ALA A 450 6.03 11.06 28.25
C ALA A 450 5.80 12.12 27.16
N PHE A 451 4.77 12.93 27.27
CA PHE A 451 4.53 14.04 26.34
C PHE A 451 5.68 15.06 26.36
N VAL A 452 6.13 15.45 27.55
CA VAL A 452 7.32 16.32 27.70
C VAL A 452 8.56 15.67 27.07
N GLY A 453 8.73 14.35 27.22
CA GLY A 453 9.80 13.60 26.58
C GLY A 453 9.76 13.67 25.05
N ILE A 454 8.56 13.56 24.44
CA ILE A 454 8.37 13.75 22.99
C ILE A 454 8.79 15.17 22.58
N VAL A 455 8.24 16.17 23.25
CA VAL A 455 8.51 17.59 22.93
C VAL A 455 9.99 17.89 23.12
N ALA A 456 10.59 17.47 24.23
CA ALA A 456 12.01 17.66 24.49
C ALA A 456 12.86 17.00 23.40
N THR A 457 12.54 15.77 22.98
CA THR A 457 13.27 15.08 21.91
C THR A 457 13.21 15.87 20.60
N VAL A 458 12.02 16.36 20.22
CA VAL A 458 11.85 17.15 18.99
C VAL A 458 12.60 18.48 19.08
N VAL A 459 12.48 19.19 20.22
CA VAL A 459 13.17 20.49 20.44
C VAL A 459 14.68 20.31 20.41
N LEU A 460 15.21 19.33 21.13
CA LEU A 460 16.66 19.06 21.18
C LEU A 460 17.19 18.65 19.80
N TYR A 461 16.45 17.85 19.06
CA TYR A 461 16.83 17.48 17.70
C TYR A 461 16.80 18.69 16.76
N SER A 462 15.78 19.55 16.86
CA SER A 462 15.65 20.74 16.01
C SER A 462 16.61 21.87 16.37
N ALA A 463 17.03 21.96 17.62
CA ALA A 463 18.02 22.93 18.11
C ALA A 463 19.47 22.50 17.89
N GLY A 464 19.69 21.21 17.62
CA GLY A 464 21.03 20.68 17.33
C GLY A 464 21.50 21.12 15.93
N GLU A 465 22.78 21.49 15.81
CA GLU A 465 23.45 21.69 14.53
C GLU A 465 23.66 20.33 13.87
N ASN A 466 22.70 19.93 13.04
CA ASN A 466 22.69 18.63 12.37
C ASN A 466 23.11 18.83 10.91
N ASP A 467 24.37 19.24 10.69
CA ASP A 467 24.91 19.59 9.37
C ASP A 467 25.09 18.39 8.42
N GLY A 468 24.77 17.17 8.91
CA GLY A 468 24.97 15.97 8.11
C GLY A 468 26.45 15.58 7.99
N TYR A 469 26.78 14.85 6.94
CA TYR A 469 28.16 14.51 6.58
C TYR A 469 28.32 14.53 5.07
N TYR A 470 29.58 14.69 4.61
CA TYR A 470 29.91 14.67 3.19
C TYR A 470 30.59 13.35 2.83
N ILE A 471 30.17 12.76 1.71
CA ILE A 471 30.91 11.67 1.05
C ILE A 471 31.78 12.33 -0.01
N ALA A 472 33.09 12.27 0.16
CA ALA A 472 34.05 12.89 -0.74
C ALA A 472 33.95 12.35 -2.18
N ALA A 473 34.16 13.18 -3.16
CA ALA A 473 34.07 12.85 -4.58
C ALA A 473 34.94 11.64 -4.97
N ASP A 474 36.14 11.52 -4.38
CA ASP A 474 37.02 10.38 -4.62
C ASP A 474 36.43 9.07 -4.07
N THR A 475 35.80 9.09 -2.89
CA THR A 475 35.09 7.94 -2.32
C THR A 475 33.90 7.54 -3.20
N VAL A 476 33.15 8.52 -3.69
CA VAL A 476 32.04 8.26 -4.65
C VAL A 476 32.58 7.58 -5.90
N ARG A 477 33.70 8.08 -6.45
CA ARG A 477 34.36 7.50 -7.63
C ARG A 477 34.77 6.04 -7.39
N GLU A 478 35.44 5.77 -6.28
CA GLU A 478 35.84 4.39 -5.93
C GLU A 478 34.64 3.43 -5.82
N ILE A 479 33.54 3.89 -5.21
CA ILE A 479 32.31 3.11 -5.09
C ILE A 479 31.74 2.79 -6.47
N GLU A 480 31.66 3.78 -7.34
CA GLU A 480 31.07 3.60 -8.68
C GLU A 480 31.98 2.76 -9.60
N GLU A 481 33.31 2.93 -9.56
CA GLU A 481 34.27 2.11 -10.31
C GLU A 481 34.25 0.65 -9.87
N ARG A 482 34.23 0.40 -8.56
CA ARG A 482 34.15 -0.97 -8.00
C ARG A 482 32.85 -1.68 -8.43
N ARG A 483 31.77 -0.92 -8.55
CA ARG A 483 30.48 -1.41 -9.04
C ARG A 483 30.44 -1.64 -10.54
N ALA A 484 31.07 -0.77 -11.31
CA ALA A 484 31.20 -0.95 -12.75
C ALA A 484 32.04 -2.19 -13.08
N GLY A 485 33.12 -2.43 -12.33
CA GLY A 485 33.94 -3.63 -12.43
C GLY A 485 33.19 -4.91 -12.07
N ALA A 486 32.31 -4.87 -11.06
CA ALA A 486 31.45 -6.01 -10.67
C ALA A 486 30.35 -6.31 -11.70
N ARG A 487 29.97 -5.35 -12.53
CA ARG A 487 28.97 -5.49 -13.62
C ARG A 487 29.60 -5.96 -14.94
N ALA A 488 30.91 -5.83 -15.12
CA ALA A 488 31.58 -6.33 -16.32
C ALA A 488 31.42 -7.85 -16.41
N PRO A 489 31.02 -8.42 -17.55
CA PRO A 489 31.04 -9.86 -17.73
C PRO A 489 32.47 -10.35 -17.50
N ALA A 490 32.62 -11.46 -16.78
CA ALA A 490 33.92 -12.12 -16.63
C ALA A 490 34.54 -12.26 -18.06
N ARG A 491 35.74 -11.70 -18.26
CA ARG A 491 36.46 -11.94 -19.52
C ARG A 491 36.47 -13.44 -19.76
N PRO A 492 36.10 -13.90 -20.98
CA PRO A 492 36.35 -15.31 -21.33
C PRO A 492 37.83 -15.60 -21.02
N ALA A 493 38.08 -16.68 -20.30
CA ALA A 493 39.46 -17.15 -20.14
C ALA A 493 40.08 -17.22 -21.52
N GLU A 494 41.15 -16.46 -21.74
CA GLU A 494 41.97 -16.61 -22.93
C GLU A 494 42.41 -18.08 -22.96
N VAL A 495 41.85 -18.82 -23.90
CA VAL A 495 42.36 -20.15 -24.23
C VAL A 495 43.72 -19.90 -24.88
N GLU A 496 44.77 -20.03 -24.08
CA GLU A 496 46.11 -20.19 -24.68
C GLU A 496 46.07 -21.39 -25.60
N LEU A 497 45.97 -21.12 -26.89
CA LEU A 497 46.29 -22.08 -27.92
C LEU A 497 47.80 -22.27 -27.87
N GLU A 498 48.27 -23.29 -27.10
CA GLU A 498 49.60 -23.84 -27.30
C GLU A 498 49.68 -24.32 -28.76
N ALA A 499 50.42 -23.58 -29.54
CA ALA A 499 50.88 -24.03 -30.87
C ALA A 499 51.90 -25.15 -30.68
N ASN A 500 51.50 -26.35 -31.01
CA ASN A 500 52.43 -27.44 -31.41
C ASN A 500 52.29 -27.72 -32.90
#